data_fef89c5e9b6cdb89b5a5e87df584c536
#
_entry.id   fef89c5e9b6cdb89b5a5e87df584c536
#
_cell.length_a   1.000
_cell.length_b   1.000
_cell.length_c   1.000
_cell.angle_alpha   90.00
_cell.angle_beta   90.00
_cell.angle_gamma   90.00
#
_symmetry.space_group_name_H-M   'P 1'
#
loop_
_entity.id
_entity.type
_entity.pdbx_description
1 polymer ?
#
loop_
_entity_poly.entity_id
_entity_poly.type
_entity_poly.pdbx_seq_one_letter_code
_entity_poly.pdbx_strand_id
1 'polypeptide(L)'
;DKVVYFSNGSILKCFVASNHDRIRGERVDYAVLDEFAMYDNQAWEASIQPTLATSKRPKVLFISTPRGRGLWYNLFNLGYDVNSTWRNFTAKSEDNPMVQSVWLNDMREQASNRIWRQEYLAEFIDDGGEVFEGLEHCLINNYETNYNKLFIGIDIGIKNDYSVIYIQNEKLETVYYERYLPGSIDRCVTW
;
A
#
# COMPACT_ATOMS: atom_id res chain seq x y z
N ASP A 1 2.90 -7.82 28.17
CA ASP A 1 2.95 -9.01 27.31
C ASP A 1 2.08 -10.10 27.91
N LYS A 2 1.33 -10.81 27.07
CA LYS A 2 0.57 -11.98 27.51
C LYS A 2 1.41 -13.21 27.23
N VAL A 3 1.53 -14.10 28.22
CA VAL A 3 2.33 -15.33 28.13
C VAL A 3 1.45 -16.51 28.54
N VAL A 4 1.49 -17.57 27.72
CA VAL A 4 0.81 -18.84 28.00
C VAL A 4 1.86 -19.94 28.05
N TYR A 5 1.83 -20.75 29.09
CA TYR A 5 2.70 -21.91 29.27
C TYR A 5 1.89 -23.18 29.02
N PHE A 6 2.41 -24.04 28.17
CA PHE A 6 1.80 -25.32 27.86
C PHE A 6 2.44 -26.46 28.67
N SER A 7 1.70 -27.53 28.95
CA SER A 7 2.16 -28.68 29.70
C SER A 7 3.34 -29.44 29.07
N ASN A 8 3.52 -29.29 27.76
CA ASN A 8 4.66 -29.85 27.01
C ASN A 8 5.94 -28.98 27.06
N GLY A 9 5.95 -27.92 27.86
CA GLY A 9 7.07 -26.99 27.98
C GLY A 9 7.12 -25.89 26.93
N SER A 10 6.19 -25.85 25.97
CA SER A 10 6.11 -24.76 24.99
C SER A 10 5.58 -23.48 25.64
N ILE A 11 6.02 -22.33 25.10
CA ILE A 11 5.61 -21.02 25.60
C ILE A 11 5.08 -20.21 24.40
N LEU A 12 3.90 -19.62 24.56
CA LEU A 12 3.36 -18.63 23.62
C LEU A 12 3.48 -17.24 24.25
N LYS A 13 4.15 -16.33 23.54
CA LYS A 13 4.28 -14.93 23.94
C LYS A 13 3.62 -14.03 22.89
N CYS A 14 2.83 -13.05 23.34
CA CYS A 14 2.24 -12.04 22.47
C CYS A 14 2.99 -10.73 22.61
N PHE A 15 3.40 -10.15 21.49
CA PHE A 15 4.06 -8.87 21.40
C PHE A 15 3.22 -7.89 20.57
N VAL A 16 3.35 -6.60 20.87
CA VAL A 16 2.73 -5.55 20.06
C VAL A 16 3.73 -5.10 19.00
N ALA A 17 3.33 -5.07 17.74
CA ALA A 17 4.20 -4.78 16.60
C ALA A 17 4.89 -3.40 16.69
N SER A 18 4.23 -2.39 17.26
CA SER A 18 4.82 -1.06 17.47
C SER A 18 5.97 -1.04 18.49
N ASN A 19 6.17 -2.13 19.23
CA ASN A 19 7.27 -2.27 20.21
C ASN A 19 8.10 -3.52 19.91
N HIS A 20 8.51 -3.65 18.64
CA HIS A 20 9.20 -4.83 18.12
C HIS A 20 10.58 -5.07 18.75
N ASP A 21 11.21 -4.05 19.36
CA ASP A 21 12.50 -4.21 20.04
C ASP A 21 12.42 -5.18 21.23
N ARG A 22 11.25 -5.35 21.84
CA ARG A 22 11.05 -6.26 22.97
C ARG A 22 11.18 -7.75 22.61
N ILE A 23 11.06 -8.10 21.32
CA ILE A 23 11.27 -9.47 20.86
C ILE A 23 12.76 -9.82 20.70
N ARG A 24 13.65 -8.81 20.68
CA ARG A 24 15.08 -9.03 20.52
C ARG A 24 15.62 -9.85 21.69
N GLY A 25 16.45 -10.84 21.36
CA GLY A 25 17.02 -11.77 22.34
C GLY A 25 16.14 -12.98 22.68
N GLU A 26 14.90 -13.01 22.17
CA GLU A 26 14.09 -14.22 22.25
C GLU A 26 14.56 -15.26 21.23
N ARG A 27 14.32 -16.52 21.54
CA ARG A 27 14.41 -17.60 20.56
C ARG A 27 13.00 -17.97 20.12
N VAL A 28 12.76 -17.91 18.83
CA VAL A 28 11.44 -18.18 18.25
C VAL A 28 11.54 -19.36 17.29
N ASP A 29 10.74 -20.39 17.54
CA ASP A 29 10.62 -21.55 16.65
C ASP A 29 9.44 -21.40 15.68
N TYR A 30 8.38 -20.68 16.11
CA TYR A 30 7.20 -20.39 15.30
C TYR A 30 6.70 -18.97 15.59
N ALA A 31 6.50 -18.18 14.56
CA ALA A 31 5.94 -16.83 14.67
C ALA A 31 4.67 -16.70 13.83
N VAL A 32 3.67 -16.00 14.38
CA VAL A 32 2.50 -15.52 13.64
C VAL A 32 2.53 -14.00 13.66
N LEU A 33 2.53 -13.39 12.48
CA LEU A 33 2.58 -11.96 12.30
C LEU A 33 1.24 -11.53 11.68
N ASP A 34 0.37 -11.04 12.53
CA ASP A 34 -0.97 -10.60 12.17
C ASP A 34 -0.94 -9.14 11.71
N GLU A 35 -1.73 -8.80 10.71
CA GLU A 35 -1.76 -7.48 10.06
C GLU A 35 -0.37 -7.00 9.58
N PHE A 36 0.39 -7.92 8.99
CA PHE A 36 1.80 -7.67 8.65
C PHE A 36 2.01 -6.50 7.68
N ALA A 37 1.05 -6.19 6.81
CA ALA A 37 1.14 -5.02 5.93
C ALA A 37 1.24 -3.68 6.68
N MET A 38 0.89 -3.67 7.98
CA MET A 38 0.96 -2.48 8.84
C MET A 38 2.29 -2.36 9.60
N TYR A 39 3.18 -3.33 9.47
CA TYR A 39 4.47 -3.31 10.17
C TYR A 39 5.45 -2.36 9.47
N ASP A 40 6.30 -1.74 10.28
CA ASP A 40 7.53 -1.14 9.77
C ASP A 40 8.46 -2.26 9.25
N ASN A 41 9.12 -2.04 8.12
CA ASN A 41 10.08 -2.98 7.57
C ASN A 41 11.17 -3.36 8.58
N GLN A 42 11.61 -2.42 9.41
CA GLN A 42 12.59 -2.66 10.47
C GLN A 42 12.10 -3.65 11.53
N ALA A 43 10.78 -3.70 11.79
CA ALA A 43 10.21 -4.66 12.72
C ALA A 43 10.51 -6.10 12.29
N TRP A 44 10.38 -6.39 11.01
CA TRP A 44 10.72 -7.70 10.46
C TRP A 44 12.23 -7.91 10.37
N GLU A 45 12.91 -7.06 9.61
CA GLU A 45 14.30 -7.27 9.21
C GLU A 45 15.28 -7.18 10.38
N ALA A 46 15.07 -6.21 11.28
CA ALA A 46 16.01 -5.93 12.36
C ALA A 46 15.63 -6.57 13.71
N SER A 47 14.38 -6.94 13.92
CA SER A 47 13.93 -7.42 15.22
C SER A 47 13.39 -8.85 15.20
N ILE A 48 12.46 -9.19 14.32
CA ILE A 48 11.77 -10.48 14.36
C ILE A 48 12.61 -11.56 13.62
N GLN A 49 13.03 -11.32 12.40
CA GLN A 49 13.77 -12.28 11.60
C GLN A 49 15.03 -12.82 12.31
N PRO A 50 15.85 -12.01 12.99
CA PRO A 50 17.03 -12.50 13.71
C PRO A 50 16.70 -13.47 14.83
N THR A 51 15.52 -13.39 15.47
CA THR A 51 15.12 -14.30 16.57
C THR A 51 14.92 -15.75 16.10
N LEU A 52 14.70 -15.93 14.80
CA LEU A 52 14.51 -17.25 14.17
C LEU A 52 15.83 -17.97 13.88
N ALA A 53 16.96 -17.26 13.89
CA ALA A 53 18.26 -17.78 13.45
C ALA A 53 18.76 -18.98 14.29
N THR A 54 18.35 -19.05 15.55
CA THR A 54 18.78 -20.14 16.46
C THR A 54 17.84 -21.35 16.44
N SER A 55 16.71 -21.27 15.73
CA SER A 55 15.80 -22.40 15.57
C SER A 55 16.30 -23.34 14.46
N LYS A 56 16.17 -24.65 14.69
CA LYS A 56 16.56 -25.66 13.69
C LYS A 56 15.60 -25.69 12.48
N ARG A 57 14.33 -25.34 12.69
CA ARG A 57 13.27 -25.38 11.68
C ARG A 57 12.26 -24.25 11.95
N PRO A 58 12.68 -23.01 11.80
CA PRO A 58 11.78 -21.91 12.06
C PRO A 58 10.62 -21.89 11.05
N LYS A 59 9.44 -21.52 11.53
CA LYS A 59 8.28 -21.31 10.69
C LYS A 59 7.68 -19.94 11.00
N VAL A 60 7.24 -19.26 9.96
CA VAL A 60 6.57 -17.97 10.10
C VAL A 60 5.29 -18.00 9.28
N LEU A 61 4.22 -17.54 9.89
CA LEU A 61 2.96 -17.28 9.22
C LEU A 61 2.72 -15.78 9.21
N PHE A 62 2.62 -15.20 8.03
CA PHE A 62 2.22 -13.82 7.83
C PHE A 62 0.74 -13.79 7.45
N ILE A 63 -0.01 -12.95 8.12
CA ILE A 63 -1.45 -12.76 7.86
C ILE A 63 -1.67 -11.27 7.67
N SER A 64 -2.31 -10.87 6.58
CA SER A 64 -2.69 -9.47 6.35
C SER A 64 -3.60 -9.33 5.15
N THR A 65 -4.35 -8.23 5.10
CA THR A 65 -4.91 -7.74 3.85
C THR A 65 -3.79 -7.28 2.92
N PRO A 66 -3.94 -7.42 1.59
CA PRO A 66 -2.98 -6.90 0.63
C PRO A 66 -2.98 -5.36 0.68
N ARG A 67 -1.81 -4.77 0.91
CA ARG A 67 -1.69 -3.31 0.98
C ARG A 67 -0.39 -2.84 0.35
N GLY A 68 -0.51 -2.02 -0.67
CA GLY A 68 0.63 -1.49 -1.41
C GLY A 68 1.53 -2.55 -2.02
N ARG A 69 2.69 -2.13 -2.54
CA ARG A 69 3.72 -3.00 -3.13
C ARG A 69 5.03 -2.98 -2.34
N GLY A 70 4.95 -2.87 -1.03
CA GLY A 70 6.10 -2.88 -0.13
C GLY A 70 6.62 -4.28 0.22
N LEU A 71 7.21 -4.40 1.40
CA LEU A 71 7.80 -5.65 1.90
C LEU A 71 6.80 -6.81 1.91
N TRP A 72 5.55 -6.56 2.35
CA TRP A 72 4.51 -7.59 2.37
C TRP A 72 4.24 -8.20 0.99
N TYR A 73 4.10 -7.34 -0.03
CA TYR A 73 3.93 -7.78 -1.43
C TYR A 73 5.11 -8.62 -1.91
N ASN A 74 6.34 -8.19 -1.61
CA ASN A 74 7.54 -8.90 -2.03
C ASN A 74 7.62 -10.29 -1.37
N LEU A 75 7.37 -10.40 -0.08
CA LEU A 75 7.36 -11.68 0.64
C LEU A 75 6.25 -12.61 0.15
N PHE A 76 5.06 -12.07 -0.11
CA PHE A 76 3.96 -12.84 -0.66
C PHE A 76 4.31 -13.46 -2.02
N ASN A 77 4.97 -12.69 -2.89
CA ASN A 77 5.37 -13.17 -4.23
C ASN A 77 6.43 -14.27 -4.19
N LEU A 78 7.21 -14.41 -3.12
CA LEU A 78 8.13 -15.54 -2.97
C LEU A 78 7.41 -16.89 -2.99
N GLY A 79 6.14 -16.93 -2.65
CA GLY A 79 5.33 -18.15 -2.67
C GLY A 79 4.94 -18.64 -4.07
N TYR A 80 5.13 -17.82 -5.11
CA TYR A 80 4.90 -18.23 -6.52
C TYR A 80 6.09 -18.98 -7.12
N ASP A 81 7.29 -18.83 -6.56
CA ASP A 81 8.45 -19.61 -7.02
C ASP A 81 8.32 -21.06 -6.51
N VAL A 82 8.24 -21.99 -7.45
CA VAL A 82 8.10 -23.43 -7.16
C VAL A 82 9.30 -24.02 -6.41
N ASN A 83 10.48 -23.41 -6.53
CA ASN A 83 11.68 -23.81 -5.85
C ASN A 83 11.82 -23.18 -4.46
N SER A 84 10.95 -22.23 -4.12
CA SER A 84 10.94 -21.55 -2.83
C SER A 84 10.37 -22.45 -1.74
N THR A 85 10.84 -22.25 -0.50
CA THR A 85 10.22 -22.80 0.70
C THR A 85 9.00 -22.00 1.17
N TRP A 86 8.76 -20.84 0.56
CA TRP A 86 7.60 -20.02 0.82
C TRP A 86 6.34 -20.57 0.17
N ARG A 87 5.21 -20.31 0.79
CA ARG A 87 3.88 -20.63 0.24
C ARG A 87 2.98 -19.43 0.48
N ASN A 88 2.19 -19.07 -0.51
CA ASN A 88 1.16 -18.03 -0.40
C ASN A 88 -0.23 -18.64 -0.50
N PHE A 89 -1.16 -17.99 0.16
CA PHE A 89 -2.57 -18.33 0.19
C PHE A 89 -3.37 -17.03 0.08
N THR A 90 -4.42 -17.06 -0.70
CA THR A 90 -5.35 -15.93 -0.82
C THR A 90 -6.76 -16.47 -0.62
N ALA A 91 -7.57 -15.75 0.15
CA ALA A 91 -8.98 -16.02 0.31
C ALA A 91 -9.74 -14.70 0.22
N LYS A 92 -10.85 -14.71 -0.51
CA LYS A 92 -11.76 -13.58 -0.63
C LYS A 92 -12.82 -13.66 0.47
N SER A 93 -13.49 -12.55 0.74
CA SER A 93 -14.60 -12.52 1.68
C SER A 93 -15.74 -13.49 1.28
N GLU A 94 -15.97 -13.68 -0.01
CA GLU A 94 -16.96 -14.62 -0.53
C GLU A 94 -16.63 -16.10 -0.28
N ASP A 95 -15.35 -16.44 -0.08
CA ASP A 95 -14.89 -17.80 0.22
C ASP A 95 -15.20 -18.21 1.67
N ASN A 96 -15.55 -17.23 2.52
CA ASN A 96 -15.87 -17.50 3.91
C ASN A 96 -17.38 -17.83 4.06
N PRO A 97 -17.73 -19.07 4.42
CA PRO A 97 -19.12 -19.49 4.51
C PRO A 97 -19.94 -18.79 5.62
N MET A 98 -19.26 -18.07 6.52
CA MET A 98 -19.93 -17.29 7.58
C MET A 98 -20.35 -15.90 7.09
N VAL A 99 -19.85 -15.43 5.94
CA VAL A 99 -20.19 -14.14 5.37
C VAL A 99 -21.46 -14.27 4.51
N GLN A 100 -22.48 -13.48 4.83
CA GLN A 100 -23.74 -13.51 4.11
C GLN A 100 -23.61 -12.74 2.79
N SER A 101 -24.09 -13.33 1.69
CA SER A 101 -24.04 -12.73 0.35
C SER A 101 -24.82 -11.41 0.27
N VAL A 102 -25.93 -11.28 1.00
CA VAL A 102 -26.69 -10.03 1.06
C VAL A 102 -25.84 -8.91 1.62
N TRP A 103 -25.14 -9.16 2.72
CA TRP A 103 -24.24 -8.18 3.32
C TRP A 103 -23.09 -7.79 2.38
N LEU A 104 -22.50 -8.77 1.65
CA LEU A 104 -21.45 -8.48 0.67
C LEU A 104 -21.96 -7.56 -0.45
N ASN A 105 -23.17 -7.77 -0.93
CA ASN A 105 -23.75 -6.93 -1.97
C ASN A 105 -23.94 -5.47 -1.47
N ASP A 106 -24.43 -5.30 -0.24
CA ASP A 106 -24.58 -3.98 0.37
C ASP A 106 -23.22 -3.27 0.50
N MET A 107 -22.18 -4.01 0.92
CA MET A 107 -20.82 -3.48 1.01
C MET A 107 -20.23 -3.14 -0.35
N ARG A 108 -20.56 -3.92 -1.38
CA ARG A 108 -20.09 -3.65 -2.76
C ARG A 108 -20.64 -2.32 -3.28
N GLU A 109 -21.87 -1.98 -2.96
CA GLU A 109 -22.50 -0.71 -3.36
C GLU A 109 -21.91 0.50 -2.61
N GLN A 110 -21.47 0.30 -1.36
CA GLN A 110 -20.99 1.38 -0.49
C GLN A 110 -19.46 1.60 -0.60
N ALA A 111 -18.69 0.56 -0.87
CA ALA A 111 -17.24 0.65 -0.93
C ALA A 111 -16.77 1.24 -2.26
N SER A 112 -15.73 2.07 -2.22
CA SER A 112 -15.01 2.42 -3.44
C SER A 112 -14.44 1.17 -4.11
N ASN A 113 -14.22 1.22 -5.43
CA ASN A 113 -13.66 0.09 -6.16
C ASN A 113 -12.31 -0.36 -5.58
N ARG A 114 -11.47 0.57 -5.15
CA ARG A 114 -10.18 0.29 -4.50
C ARG A 114 -10.36 -0.49 -3.20
N ILE A 115 -11.21 0.00 -2.28
CA ILE A 115 -11.49 -0.69 -1.00
C ILE A 115 -12.09 -2.07 -1.26
N TRP A 116 -13.03 -2.17 -2.18
CA TRP A 116 -13.63 -3.46 -2.51
C TRP A 116 -12.59 -4.50 -2.97
N ARG A 117 -11.72 -4.12 -3.88
CA ARG A 117 -10.67 -5.01 -4.40
C ARG A 117 -9.67 -5.40 -3.32
N GLN A 118 -9.25 -4.46 -2.48
CA GLN A 118 -8.28 -4.71 -1.43
C GLN A 118 -8.85 -5.54 -0.28
N GLU A 119 -9.95 -5.10 0.32
CA GLU A 119 -10.45 -5.65 1.58
C GLU A 119 -11.37 -6.87 1.38
N TYR A 120 -12.06 -6.96 0.24
CA TYR A 120 -13.02 -8.05 -0.01
C TYR A 120 -12.53 -9.07 -1.03
N LEU A 121 -11.78 -8.65 -2.05
CA LEU A 121 -11.23 -9.54 -3.05
C LEU A 121 -9.78 -9.96 -2.78
N ALA A 122 -9.16 -9.44 -1.74
CA ALA A 122 -7.78 -9.71 -1.33
C ALA A 122 -6.77 -9.47 -2.47
N GLU A 123 -6.94 -8.37 -3.23
CA GLU A 123 -6.05 -7.99 -4.32
C GLU A 123 -5.01 -6.97 -3.87
N PHE A 124 -3.74 -7.19 -4.25
CA PHE A 124 -2.73 -6.14 -4.13
C PHE A 124 -2.99 -5.06 -5.17
N ILE A 125 -3.29 -3.88 -4.68
CA ILE A 125 -3.52 -2.71 -5.51
C ILE A 125 -2.26 -1.84 -5.49
N ASP A 126 -1.92 -1.32 -6.65
CA ASP A 126 -0.82 -0.36 -6.76
C ASP A 126 -1.23 0.93 -6.05
N ASP A 127 -0.49 1.29 -5.00
CA ASP A 127 -0.63 2.59 -4.35
C ASP A 127 -0.02 3.72 -5.21
N GLY A 128 0.12 3.48 -6.51
CA GLY A 128 0.73 4.35 -7.51
C GLY A 128 0.15 5.76 -7.64
N GLY A 129 -0.38 6.26 -6.53
CA GLY A 129 -0.75 7.67 -6.43
C GLY A 129 -2.01 8.07 -7.21
N GLU A 130 -2.80 7.11 -7.67
CA GLU A 130 -4.10 7.43 -8.26
C GLU A 130 -5.05 7.95 -7.17
N VAL A 131 -4.88 9.21 -6.84
CA VAL A 131 -5.82 9.95 -5.98
C VAL A 131 -7.16 10.12 -6.70
N PHE A 132 -7.14 10.03 -8.03
CA PHE A 132 -8.30 10.20 -8.89
C PHE A 132 -8.47 8.98 -9.80
N GLU A 133 -9.62 8.32 -9.72
CA GLU A 133 -10.02 7.25 -10.63
C GLU A 133 -10.71 7.84 -11.89
N GLY A 134 -10.53 7.18 -13.04
CA GLY A 134 -11.23 7.57 -14.27
C GLY A 134 -10.69 8.80 -14.98
N LEU A 135 -9.43 9.15 -14.75
CA LEU A 135 -8.78 10.30 -15.43
C LEU A 135 -8.83 10.20 -16.94
N GLU A 136 -8.87 8.98 -17.50
CA GLU A 136 -9.02 8.76 -18.94
C GLU A 136 -10.30 9.36 -19.52
N HIS A 137 -11.35 9.50 -18.70
CA HIS A 137 -12.61 10.14 -19.10
C HIS A 137 -12.53 11.67 -19.12
N CYS A 138 -11.48 12.22 -18.52
CA CYS A 138 -11.20 13.66 -18.51
C CYS A 138 -10.36 14.12 -19.69
N LEU A 139 -9.84 13.18 -20.51
CA LEU A 139 -9.05 13.51 -21.68
C LEU A 139 -9.96 13.97 -22.81
N ILE A 140 -9.70 15.19 -23.30
CA ILE A 140 -10.35 15.75 -24.49
C ILE A 140 -9.35 15.79 -25.64
N ASN A 141 -9.74 15.29 -26.82
CA ASN A 141 -8.89 15.28 -28.01
C ASN A 141 -8.96 16.58 -28.81
N ASN A 142 -10.05 17.34 -28.66
CA ASN A 142 -10.29 18.61 -29.35
C ASN A 142 -10.73 19.66 -28.34
N TYR A 143 -10.01 20.75 -28.24
CA TYR A 143 -10.37 21.90 -27.43
C TYR A 143 -10.53 23.13 -28.32
N GLU A 144 -11.41 24.03 -27.93
CA GLU A 144 -11.61 25.29 -28.61
C GLU A 144 -10.38 26.17 -28.43
N THR A 145 -9.98 26.89 -29.49
CA THR A 145 -8.84 27.81 -29.44
C THR A 145 -9.23 29.27 -29.18
N ASN A 146 -10.53 29.58 -29.18
CA ASN A 146 -11.06 30.91 -28.85
C ASN A 146 -11.57 30.90 -27.40
N TYR A 147 -10.87 31.57 -26.50
CA TYR A 147 -11.20 31.69 -25.09
C TYR A 147 -11.60 33.12 -24.76
N ASN A 148 -12.69 33.29 -24.02
CA ASN A 148 -13.09 34.60 -23.48
C ASN A 148 -12.34 34.89 -22.17
N LYS A 149 -12.01 33.83 -21.40
CA LYS A 149 -11.30 33.92 -20.13
C LYS A 149 -10.33 32.76 -19.97
N LEU A 150 -9.19 33.08 -19.41
CA LEU A 150 -8.19 32.08 -18.97
C LEU A 150 -7.92 32.23 -17.48
N PHE A 151 -7.82 31.11 -16.79
CA PHE A 151 -7.43 31.04 -15.38
C PHE A 151 -6.05 30.40 -15.31
N ILE A 152 -5.13 31.08 -14.63
CA ILE A 152 -3.74 30.66 -14.52
C ILE A 152 -3.43 30.31 -13.09
N GLY A 153 -2.95 29.09 -12.87
CA GLY A 153 -2.38 28.62 -11.61
C GLY A 153 -0.87 28.45 -11.77
N ILE A 154 -0.11 28.92 -10.78
CA ILE A 154 1.34 28.78 -10.74
C ILE A 154 1.70 28.24 -9.37
N ASP A 155 2.43 27.11 -9.35
CA ASP A 155 3.04 26.54 -8.16
C ASP A 155 4.56 26.61 -8.32
N ILE A 156 5.24 27.20 -7.35
CA ILE A 156 6.68 27.48 -7.42
C ILE A 156 7.44 26.58 -6.45
N GLY A 157 8.15 25.61 -7.01
CA GLY A 157 9.08 24.74 -6.26
C GLY A 157 10.48 25.37 -6.14
N ILE A 158 11.01 25.47 -4.90
CA ILE A 158 12.24 26.26 -4.65
C ILE A 158 13.51 25.42 -4.74
N LYS A 159 13.58 24.21 -4.18
CA LYS A 159 14.83 23.42 -4.11
C LYS A 159 14.72 22.04 -4.72
N ASN A 160 13.83 21.24 -4.21
CA ASN A 160 13.68 19.83 -4.58
C ASN A 160 12.34 19.53 -5.21
N ASP A 161 11.53 20.56 -5.38
CA ASP A 161 10.18 20.46 -5.93
C ASP A 161 10.10 21.11 -7.32
N TYR A 162 9.15 20.63 -8.12
CA TYR A 162 8.92 21.15 -9.46
C TYR A 162 8.13 22.46 -9.40
N SER A 163 8.43 23.38 -10.31
CA SER A 163 7.53 24.51 -10.58
C SER A 163 6.56 24.12 -11.68
N VAL A 164 5.30 24.50 -11.53
CA VAL A 164 4.23 24.13 -12.46
C VAL A 164 3.47 25.39 -12.89
N ILE A 165 3.22 25.48 -14.19
CA ILE A 165 2.26 26.44 -14.77
C ILE A 165 1.10 25.63 -15.34
N TYR A 166 -0.10 26.02 -14.95
CA TYR A 166 -1.35 25.40 -15.38
C TYR A 166 -2.33 26.49 -15.84
N ILE A 167 -2.88 26.34 -17.03
CA ILE A 167 -3.86 27.27 -17.58
C ILE A 167 -5.11 26.51 -18.02
N GLN A 168 -6.26 27.00 -17.62
CA GLN A 168 -7.56 26.48 -18.03
C GLN A 168 -8.46 27.60 -18.58
N ASN A 169 -9.39 27.18 -19.44
CA ASN A 169 -10.41 28.09 -19.95
C ASN A 169 -11.64 28.18 -19.02
N GLU A 170 -12.64 28.96 -19.42
CA GLU A 170 -13.90 29.14 -18.69
C GLU A 170 -14.75 27.84 -18.58
N LYS A 171 -14.47 26.86 -19.40
CA LYS A 171 -15.12 25.53 -19.34
C LYS A 171 -14.38 24.53 -18.45
N LEU A 172 -13.32 24.98 -17.74
CA LEU A 172 -12.43 24.18 -16.92
C LEU A 172 -11.59 23.16 -17.72
N GLU A 173 -11.43 23.40 -19.04
CA GLU A 173 -10.56 22.56 -19.87
C GLU A 173 -9.13 23.05 -19.76
N THR A 174 -8.17 22.15 -19.61
CA THR A 174 -6.74 22.46 -19.58
C THR A 174 -6.27 22.85 -20.97
N VAL A 175 -5.82 24.08 -21.15
CA VAL A 175 -5.32 24.58 -22.42
C VAL A 175 -3.79 24.66 -22.45
N TYR A 176 -3.15 24.69 -21.30
CA TYR A 176 -1.70 24.65 -21.18
C TYR A 176 -1.28 24.04 -19.85
N TYR A 177 -0.21 23.23 -19.89
CA TYR A 177 0.44 22.68 -18.73
C TYR A 177 1.94 22.56 -19.00
N GLU A 178 2.75 23.06 -18.10
CA GLU A 178 4.19 22.86 -18.14
C GLU A 178 4.77 22.68 -16.74
N ARG A 179 5.73 21.78 -16.64
CA ARG A 179 6.42 21.46 -15.40
C ARG A 179 7.92 21.66 -15.58
N TYR A 180 8.48 22.51 -14.75
CA TYR A 180 9.89 22.88 -14.76
C TYR A 180 10.65 22.11 -13.68
N LEU A 181 11.88 21.74 -13.98
CA LEU A 181 12.74 21.01 -13.05
C LEU A 181 12.99 21.80 -11.75
N PRO A 182 13.24 21.11 -10.62
CA PRO A 182 13.58 21.78 -9.37
C PRO A 182 14.72 22.79 -9.53
N GLY A 183 14.55 23.97 -8.94
CA GLY A 183 15.54 25.04 -8.98
C GLY A 183 15.62 25.85 -10.30
N SER A 184 14.75 25.58 -11.29
CA SER A 184 14.71 26.28 -12.57
C SER A 184 13.69 27.44 -12.61
N ILE A 185 13.49 28.10 -11.48
CA ILE A 185 12.49 29.18 -11.31
C ILE A 185 12.65 30.31 -12.30
N ASP A 186 13.90 30.61 -12.71
CA ASP A 186 14.21 31.72 -13.67
C ASP A 186 13.58 31.49 -15.03
N ARG A 187 13.24 30.25 -15.39
CA ARG A 187 12.58 29.94 -16.66
C ARG A 187 11.06 30.14 -16.62
N CYS A 188 10.47 30.19 -15.44
CA CYS A 188 9.03 30.43 -15.27
C CYS A 188 8.65 31.89 -15.45
N VAL A 189 9.63 32.82 -15.42
CA VAL A 189 9.40 34.28 -15.35
C VAL A 189 9.76 35.00 -16.65
N THR A 190 10.35 34.33 -17.63
CA THR A 190 10.70 34.90 -18.92
C THR A 190 9.64 34.61 -19.98
N TRP A 191 8.52 35.29 -19.86
CA TRP A 191 7.48 35.45 -20.92
C TRP A 191 7.29 36.92 -21.24
#